data_e107b2ca1227b9f8a479f4eab02eaefc
#
_entry.id   e107b2ca1227b9f8a479f4eab02eaefc
#
_cell.length_a   1.000
_cell.length_b   1.000
_cell.length_c   1.000
_cell.angle_alpha   90.00
_cell.angle_beta   90.00
_cell.angle_gamma   90.00
#
_symmetry.space_group_name_H-M   'P 1'
#
loop_
_entity.id
_entity.type
_entity.pdbx_description
1 polymer ?
#
loop_
_entity_poly.entity_id
_entity_poly.type
_entity_poly.pdbx_seq_one_letter_code
_entity_poly.pdbx_strand_id
1 'polypeptide(L)'
;MMHRGAWLKTECEAFNEEHPEWNITFDYVTCSESDAKDTVLQDPASAADVFMYANDQIADLVDAGALTKLGGDAAEYVKSSNSEAMAATVTYNGDIYGVPYTSNTWFMYYDKRVFSEDDVKSLDTMLEKGKVSFPFDNGWYLASFYAANGCTIFGDGTDASKGYDFGGDNAVAVTKYIVDLFNNKNFVMDNNDGSLGLAGLKDGSVNAYFNGNWNYDAVVKNLGEENVGVAALPTINVDGKDCQLKAFLGSKAIGVNPNCKNQEVAVKLAAYLGSEDAQLKHFELRKQAPVNTNLASNEEVAKDAVASALANVAANCSIAQPIIPMQAYWDAATPFGDAFVHGAEGQITADNAKEKTEALNEQLNSSLTE
;
A
#
# COMPACT_ATOMS: atom_id res chain seq x y z
N MET A 1 -9.82 -6.52 -22.61
CA MET A 1 -9.52 -6.20 -21.19
C MET A 1 -9.39 -7.52 -20.46
N MET A 2 -8.20 -7.94 -20.06
CA MET A 2 -8.05 -9.09 -19.18
C MET A 2 -8.29 -8.61 -17.74
N HIS A 3 -9.29 -9.18 -17.07
CA HIS A 3 -9.64 -8.85 -15.70
C HIS A 3 -8.59 -9.40 -14.71
N ARG A 4 -8.52 -8.84 -13.48
CA ARG A 4 -7.68 -9.35 -12.37
C ARG A 4 -7.77 -10.87 -12.21
N GLY A 5 -8.95 -11.45 -12.38
CA GLY A 5 -9.18 -12.90 -12.37
C GLY A 5 -8.48 -13.69 -13.48
N ALA A 6 -8.02 -13.06 -14.56
CA ALA A 6 -7.40 -13.80 -15.65
C ALA A 6 -6.02 -14.37 -15.27
N TRP A 7 -5.16 -13.57 -14.57
CA TRP A 7 -3.85 -14.06 -14.13
C TRP A 7 -4.01 -15.24 -13.17
N LEU A 8 -4.77 -15.06 -12.07
CA LEU A 8 -4.96 -16.12 -11.08
C LEU A 8 -5.52 -17.40 -11.70
N LYS A 9 -6.53 -17.26 -12.55
CA LYS A 9 -7.13 -18.42 -13.25
C LYS A 9 -6.11 -19.13 -14.13
N THR A 10 -5.37 -18.37 -14.94
CA THR A 10 -4.34 -18.94 -15.86
C THR A 10 -3.25 -19.67 -15.07
N GLU A 11 -2.75 -19.08 -13.98
CA GLU A 11 -1.71 -19.72 -13.16
C GLU A 11 -2.23 -20.94 -12.40
N CYS A 12 -3.47 -20.93 -11.93
CA CYS A 12 -4.10 -22.10 -11.30
C CYS A 12 -4.30 -23.24 -12.32
N GLU A 13 -4.73 -22.92 -13.53
CA GLU A 13 -4.86 -23.90 -14.62
C GLU A 13 -3.49 -24.51 -14.99
N ALA A 14 -2.44 -23.68 -15.12
CA ALA A 14 -1.08 -24.15 -15.38
C ALA A 14 -0.55 -25.05 -14.25
N PHE A 15 -0.78 -24.67 -13.00
CA PHE A 15 -0.42 -25.49 -11.84
C PHE A 15 -1.11 -26.87 -11.87
N ASN A 16 -2.39 -26.93 -12.25
CA ASN A 16 -3.11 -28.20 -12.38
C ASN A 16 -2.59 -29.04 -13.55
N GLU A 17 -2.16 -28.42 -14.64
CA GLU A 17 -1.52 -29.13 -15.78
C GLU A 17 -0.15 -29.71 -15.40
N GLU A 18 0.61 -29.05 -14.54
CA GLU A 18 1.89 -29.55 -14.01
C GLU A 18 1.71 -30.68 -12.99
N HIS A 19 0.51 -30.76 -12.35
CA HIS A 19 0.18 -31.72 -11.31
C HIS A 19 -1.09 -32.53 -11.62
N PRO A 20 -1.12 -33.26 -12.75
CA PRO A 20 -2.31 -33.98 -13.18
C PRO A 20 -2.73 -35.09 -12.21
N GLU A 21 -1.83 -35.54 -11.35
CA GLU A 21 -2.07 -36.56 -10.32
C GLU A 21 -3.04 -36.09 -9.22
N TRP A 22 -3.21 -34.77 -9.04
CA TRP A 22 -4.11 -34.23 -8.00
C TRP A 22 -5.53 -33.96 -8.46
N ASN A 23 -5.75 -33.81 -9.77
CA ASN A 23 -7.07 -33.55 -10.38
C ASN A 23 -7.81 -32.40 -9.65
N ILE A 24 -7.18 -31.22 -9.60
CA ILE A 24 -7.67 -30.07 -8.82
C ILE A 24 -8.85 -29.39 -9.55
N THR A 25 -9.86 -29.03 -8.78
CA THR A 25 -10.94 -28.15 -9.24
C THR A 25 -10.86 -26.85 -8.46
N PHE A 26 -10.94 -25.72 -9.16
CA PHE A 26 -10.80 -24.39 -8.55
C PHE A 26 -12.16 -23.67 -8.51
N ASP A 27 -12.53 -23.19 -7.34
CA ASP A 27 -13.59 -22.22 -7.13
C ASP A 27 -12.98 -20.85 -6.79
N TYR A 28 -13.44 -19.80 -7.47
CA TYR A 28 -12.86 -18.46 -7.30
C TYR A 28 -13.83 -17.52 -6.61
N VAL A 29 -13.35 -16.85 -5.57
CA VAL A 29 -14.04 -15.79 -4.87
C VAL A 29 -13.30 -14.47 -5.08
N THR A 30 -14.05 -13.39 -5.31
CA THR A 30 -13.46 -12.05 -5.44
C THR A 30 -13.47 -11.37 -4.07
N CYS A 31 -12.27 -11.09 -3.56
CA CYS A 31 -12.03 -10.31 -2.36
C CYS A 31 -10.80 -9.43 -2.61
N SER A 32 -10.79 -8.20 -2.09
CA SER A 32 -9.57 -7.40 -2.12
C SER A 32 -8.60 -7.89 -1.02
N GLU A 33 -7.31 -7.68 -1.21
CA GLU A 33 -6.32 -8.07 -0.21
C GLU A 33 -6.47 -7.25 1.09
N SER A 34 -7.01 -6.03 1.01
CA SER A 34 -7.32 -5.19 2.16
C SER A 34 -8.50 -5.69 2.98
N ASP A 35 -9.45 -6.38 2.35
CA ASP A 35 -10.67 -6.89 3.00
C ASP A 35 -10.53 -8.37 3.43
N ALA A 36 -9.39 -8.98 3.14
CA ALA A 36 -9.17 -10.42 3.34
C ALA A 36 -9.35 -10.83 4.80
N LYS A 37 -8.76 -10.07 5.74
CA LYS A 37 -8.92 -10.32 7.18
C LYS A 37 -10.38 -10.39 7.59
N ASP A 38 -11.12 -9.35 7.29
CA ASP A 38 -12.53 -9.26 7.72
C ASP A 38 -13.39 -10.34 7.07
N THR A 39 -13.09 -10.68 5.80
CA THR A 39 -13.80 -11.75 5.08
C THR A 39 -13.48 -13.13 5.68
N VAL A 40 -12.21 -13.43 5.90
CA VAL A 40 -11.76 -14.74 6.41
C VAL A 40 -12.21 -14.96 7.86
N LEU A 41 -12.13 -13.92 8.69
CA LEU A 41 -12.50 -14.02 10.11
C LEU A 41 -14.01 -14.10 10.37
N GLN A 42 -14.87 -13.83 9.38
CA GLN A 42 -16.30 -14.09 9.51
C GLN A 42 -16.62 -15.58 9.70
N ASP A 43 -15.94 -16.44 8.95
CA ASP A 43 -16.03 -17.91 9.08
C ASP A 43 -14.76 -18.56 8.53
N PRO A 44 -13.70 -18.69 9.35
CA PRO A 44 -12.43 -19.26 8.90
C PRO A 44 -12.54 -20.70 8.38
N ALA A 45 -13.53 -21.47 8.84
CA ALA A 45 -13.73 -22.85 8.41
C ALA A 45 -14.30 -22.96 6.98
N SER A 46 -15.03 -21.94 6.53
CA SER A 46 -15.63 -21.86 5.19
C SER A 46 -14.89 -20.90 4.26
N ALA A 47 -13.85 -20.24 4.73
CA ALA A 47 -13.04 -19.34 3.92
C ALA A 47 -12.23 -20.12 2.87
N ALA A 48 -11.74 -19.41 1.85
CA ALA A 48 -10.94 -20.01 0.78
C ALA A 48 -9.71 -20.77 1.31
N ASP A 49 -9.39 -21.91 0.68
CA ASP A 49 -8.22 -22.71 1.04
C ASP A 49 -6.89 -21.97 0.87
N VAL A 50 -6.82 -21.14 -0.17
CA VAL A 50 -5.70 -20.24 -0.47
C VAL A 50 -6.26 -18.85 -0.72
N PHE A 51 -5.73 -17.83 -0.06
CA PHE A 51 -6.21 -16.45 -0.20
C PHE A 51 -5.06 -15.45 -0.18
N MET A 52 -5.31 -14.26 -0.75
CA MET A 52 -4.37 -13.17 -0.78
C MET A 52 -4.72 -12.15 0.29
N TYR A 53 -3.72 -11.62 1.00
CA TYR A 53 -3.90 -10.64 2.07
C TYR A 53 -2.81 -9.57 2.07
N ALA A 54 -3.09 -8.41 2.66
CA ALA A 54 -2.09 -7.37 2.91
C ALA A 54 -1.33 -7.66 4.20
N ASN A 55 -0.03 -7.41 4.23
CA ASN A 55 0.86 -7.83 5.33
C ASN A 55 0.52 -7.26 6.71
N ASP A 56 -0.10 -6.10 6.80
CA ASP A 56 -0.57 -5.50 8.06
C ASP A 56 -1.67 -6.30 8.77
N GLN A 57 -2.27 -7.27 8.08
CA GLN A 57 -3.29 -8.16 8.61
C GLN A 57 -2.72 -9.46 9.21
N ILE A 58 -1.41 -9.69 9.07
CA ILE A 58 -0.80 -11.00 9.42
C ILE A 58 -0.98 -11.35 10.89
N ALA A 59 -0.81 -10.40 11.80
CA ALA A 59 -0.93 -10.64 13.23
C ALA A 59 -2.34 -11.12 13.59
N ASP A 60 -3.36 -10.37 13.17
CA ASP A 60 -4.77 -10.71 13.44
C ASP A 60 -5.15 -12.06 12.85
N LEU A 61 -4.72 -12.36 11.62
CA LEU A 61 -5.01 -13.62 10.93
C LEU A 61 -4.32 -14.81 11.62
N VAL A 62 -3.06 -14.64 12.07
CA VAL A 62 -2.32 -15.70 12.77
C VAL A 62 -2.88 -15.93 14.16
N ASP A 63 -3.14 -14.87 14.92
CA ASP A 63 -3.66 -14.97 16.28
C ASP A 63 -5.08 -15.57 16.32
N ALA A 64 -5.87 -15.35 15.25
CA ALA A 64 -7.16 -16.01 15.06
C ALA A 64 -7.07 -17.44 14.51
N GLY A 65 -5.87 -17.97 14.25
CA GLY A 65 -5.66 -19.30 13.70
C GLY A 65 -6.17 -19.47 12.26
N ALA A 66 -6.13 -18.39 11.46
CA ALA A 66 -6.63 -18.35 10.07
C ALA A 66 -5.52 -18.53 9.02
N LEU A 67 -4.25 -18.54 9.42
CA LEU A 67 -3.10 -18.76 8.53
C LEU A 67 -2.30 -19.99 8.94
N THR A 68 -1.95 -20.81 7.96
CA THR A 68 -1.03 -21.95 8.12
C THR A 68 0.42 -21.44 8.18
N LYS A 69 1.17 -21.91 9.18
CA LYS A 69 2.62 -21.74 9.22
C LYS A 69 3.26 -22.50 8.05
N LEU A 70 4.01 -21.79 7.22
CA LEU A 70 4.80 -22.40 6.16
C LEU A 70 6.11 -22.96 6.69
N GLY A 71 6.47 -24.15 6.23
CA GLY A 71 7.72 -24.82 6.58
C GLY A 71 8.43 -25.39 5.34
N GLY A 72 9.58 -26.04 5.58
CA GLY A 72 10.36 -26.71 4.52
C GLY A 72 10.65 -25.81 3.33
N ASP A 73 10.49 -26.35 2.12
CA ASP A 73 10.84 -25.69 0.86
C ASP A 73 10.10 -24.36 0.65
N ALA A 74 8.85 -24.25 1.12
CA ALA A 74 8.08 -23.01 0.96
C ALA A 74 8.66 -21.87 1.80
N ALA A 75 9.05 -22.14 3.05
CA ALA A 75 9.67 -21.14 3.91
C ALA A 75 11.10 -20.78 3.43
N GLU A 76 11.86 -21.75 2.93
CA GLU A 76 13.19 -21.51 2.34
C GLU A 76 13.08 -20.68 1.06
N TYR A 77 12.08 -20.96 0.23
CA TYR A 77 11.80 -20.17 -0.96
C TYR A 77 11.54 -18.69 -0.62
N VAL A 78 10.67 -18.40 0.35
CA VAL A 78 10.39 -17.03 0.79
C VAL A 78 11.67 -16.30 1.20
N LYS A 79 12.55 -16.95 1.96
CA LYS A 79 13.80 -16.35 2.46
C LYS A 79 14.84 -16.13 1.35
N SER A 80 14.90 -17.03 0.37
CA SER A 80 15.93 -17.00 -0.67
C SER A 80 15.55 -16.14 -1.88
N SER A 81 14.25 -16.02 -2.18
CA SER A 81 13.74 -15.30 -3.36
C SER A 81 13.34 -13.85 -3.09
N ASN A 82 13.30 -13.43 -1.83
CA ASN A 82 12.90 -12.08 -1.45
C ASN A 82 14.02 -11.36 -0.67
N SER A 83 13.98 -10.02 -0.63
CA SER A 83 14.82 -9.27 0.30
C SER A 83 14.42 -9.58 1.76
N GLU A 84 15.36 -9.37 2.69
CA GLU A 84 15.09 -9.55 4.12
C GLU A 84 13.87 -8.74 4.59
N ALA A 85 13.77 -7.48 4.16
CA ALA A 85 12.63 -6.62 4.47
C ALA A 85 11.31 -7.19 3.93
N MET A 86 11.31 -7.76 2.72
CA MET A 86 10.11 -8.33 2.12
C MET A 86 9.73 -9.67 2.78
N ALA A 87 10.69 -10.51 3.12
CA ALA A 87 10.44 -11.74 3.88
C ALA A 87 9.91 -11.44 5.30
N ALA A 88 10.36 -10.33 5.92
CA ALA A 88 9.86 -9.88 7.22
C ALA A 88 8.36 -9.54 7.19
N THR A 89 7.82 -9.05 6.06
CA THR A 89 6.39 -8.71 5.95
C THR A 89 5.44 -9.91 6.10
N VAL A 90 5.92 -11.12 5.93
CA VAL A 90 5.16 -12.37 6.08
C VAL A 90 5.67 -13.24 7.24
N THR A 91 6.52 -12.66 8.10
CA THR A 91 7.08 -13.32 9.26
C THR A 91 6.45 -12.78 10.54
N TYR A 92 5.79 -13.62 11.31
CA TYR A 92 5.19 -13.28 12.60
C TYR A 92 5.66 -14.24 13.68
N ASN A 93 6.13 -13.70 14.82
CA ASN A 93 6.72 -14.49 15.91
C ASN A 93 7.83 -15.46 15.46
N GLY A 94 8.61 -15.10 14.43
CA GLY A 94 9.72 -15.87 13.90
C GLY A 94 9.33 -16.93 12.87
N ASP A 95 8.07 -17.08 12.56
CA ASP A 95 7.53 -18.06 11.62
C ASP A 95 6.95 -17.39 10.37
N ILE A 96 7.01 -18.05 9.22
CA ILE A 96 6.50 -17.56 7.95
C ILE A 96 5.07 -18.04 7.73
N TYR A 97 4.16 -17.12 7.32
CA TYR A 97 2.74 -17.40 7.15
C TYR A 97 2.18 -17.03 5.76
N GLY A 98 3.02 -16.70 4.83
CA GLY A 98 2.60 -16.39 3.47
C GLY A 98 3.76 -16.31 2.50
N VAL A 99 3.44 -16.29 1.21
CA VAL A 99 4.40 -16.09 0.12
C VAL A 99 4.15 -14.70 -0.47
N PRO A 100 5.08 -13.74 -0.34
CA PRO A 100 4.94 -12.43 -0.98
C PRO A 100 4.92 -12.58 -2.49
N TYR A 101 4.00 -11.87 -3.18
CA TYR A 101 3.93 -11.94 -4.65
C TYR A 101 3.94 -10.57 -5.33
N THR A 102 3.71 -9.50 -4.59
CA THR A 102 3.87 -8.11 -5.06
C THR A 102 4.08 -7.17 -3.89
N SER A 103 4.71 -6.03 -4.13
CA SER A 103 4.79 -4.96 -3.14
C SER A 103 3.43 -4.30 -2.93
N ASN A 104 3.20 -3.79 -1.73
CA ASN A 104 2.02 -3.00 -1.39
C ASN A 104 2.47 -1.59 -1.00
N THR A 105 2.38 -0.67 -1.94
CA THR A 105 2.71 0.75 -1.77
C THR A 105 2.03 1.56 -2.87
N TRP A 106 2.18 2.88 -2.81
CA TRP A 106 1.62 3.81 -3.77
C TRP A 106 2.69 4.80 -4.25
N PHE A 107 2.39 5.46 -5.37
CA PHE A 107 3.24 6.44 -6.04
C PHE A 107 2.38 7.49 -6.71
N MET A 108 2.95 8.32 -7.57
CA MET A 108 2.24 9.41 -8.21
C MET A 108 2.06 9.16 -9.70
N TYR A 109 0.83 9.39 -10.18
CA TYR A 109 0.49 9.56 -11.58
C TYR A 109 0.32 11.05 -11.88
N TYR A 110 0.76 11.49 -13.06
CA TYR A 110 0.59 12.87 -13.49
C TYR A 110 0.39 13.00 -14.99
N ASP A 111 -0.25 14.09 -15.40
CA ASP A 111 -0.42 14.46 -16.79
C ASP A 111 0.83 15.17 -17.31
N LYS A 112 1.57 14.53 -18.22
CA LYS A 112 2.80 15.08 -18.84
C LYS A 112 2.56 16.37 -19.64
N ARG A 113 1.30 16.67 -19.99
CA ARG A 113 0.95 17.92 -20.67
C ARG A 113 0.96 19.11 -19.72
N VAL A 114 0.83 18.87 -18.41
CA VAL A 114 0.76 19.87 -17.34
C VAL A 114 2.07 19.96 -16.56
N PHE A 115 2.65 18.82 -16.22
CA PHE A 115 3.85 18.74 -15.39
C PHE A 115 5.02 18.11 -16.14
N SER A 116 6.21 18.72 -15.98
CA SER A 116 7.48 18.11 -16.36
C SER A 116 8.00 17.16 -15.27
N GLU A 117 9.02 16.36 -15.58
CA GLU A 117 9.71 15.49 -14.62
C GLU A 117 10.38 16.27 -13.47
N ASP A 118 10.74 17.54 -13.69
CA ASP A 118 11.31 18.39 -12.63
C ASP A 118 10.22 18.95 -11.72
N ASP A 119 9.05 19.29 -12.26
CA ASP A 119 7.93 19.83 -11.49
C ASP A 119 7.42 18.85 -10.44
N VAL A 120 7.37 17.56 -10.81
CA VAL A 120 6.82 16.50 -9.96
C VAL A 120 7.73 16.09 -8.79
N LYS A 121 8.90 16.70 -8.65
CA LYS A 121 9.80 16.49 -7.52
C LYS A 121 9.35 17.25 -6.26
N SER A 122 8.52 18.29 -6.40
CA SER A 122 8.01 19.10 -5.28
C SER A 122 6.51 19.31 -5.41
N LEU A 123 5.75 18.95 -4.38
CA LEU A 123 4.31 19.19 -4.32
C LEU A 123 3.98 20.69 -4.40
N ASP A 124 4.78 21.52 -3.72
CA ASP A 124 4.58 22.97 -3.72
C ASP A 124 4.72 23.55 -5.15
N THR A 125 5.73 23.09 -5.91
CA THR A 125 5.90 23.46 -7.33
C THR A 125 4.74 22.99 -8.20
N MET A 126 4.24 21.78 -7.97
CA MET A 126 3.09 21.25 -8.71
C MET A 126 1.85 22.08 -8.47
N LEU A 127 1.60 22.50 -7.24
CA LEU A 127 0.44 23.34 -6.86
C LEU A 127 0.48 24.77 -7.45
N GLU A 128 1.63 25.23 -7.92
CA GLU A 128 1.72 26.47 -8.69
C GLU A 128 1.23 26.32 -10.14
N LYS A 129 1.30 25.09 -10.69
CA LYS A 129 1.11 24.82 -12.12
C LYS A 129 -0.19 24.10 -12.47
N GLY A 130 -0.66 23.22 -11.60
CA GLY A 130 -1.80 22.36 -11.87
C GLY A 130 -2.47 21.87 -10.61
N LYS A 131 -3.55 21.11 -10.78
CA LYS A 131 -4.35 20.57 -9.67
C LYS A 131 -3.84 19.20 -9.24
N VAL A 132 -3.62 19.06 -7.95
CA VAL A 132 -3.14 17.84 -7.33
C VAL A 132 -4.19 17.31 -6.38
N SER A 133 -4.52 16.01 -6.50
CA SER A 133 -5.47 15.31 -5.65
C SER A 133 -4.75 14.41 -4.66
N PHE A 134 -5.23 14.37 -3.40
CA PHE A 134 -4.66 13.52 -2.34
C PHE A 134 -5.73 13.09 -1.34
N PRO A 135 -5.81 11.77 -0.94
CA PRO A 135 -6.85 11.24 -0.06
C PRO A 135 -6.44 11.34 1.42
N PHE A 136 -6.68 12.47 2.06
CA PHE A 136 -6.33 12.69 3.47
C PHE A 136 -7.23 11.94 4.47
N ASP A 137 -8.43 11.54 4.08
CA ASP A 137 -9.35 10.70 4.88
C ASP A 137 -8.93 9.22 4.93
N ASN A 138 -7.81 8.89 4.30
CA ASN A 138 -7.23 7.55 4.36
C ASN A 138 -5.90 7.58 5.12
N GLY A 139 -5.86 6.93 6.28
CA GLY A 139 -4.68 6.88 7.14
C GLY A 139 -3.43 6.35 6.44
N TRP A 140 -3.59 5.45 5.46
CA TRP A 140 -2.47 4.89 4.70
C TRP A 140 -1.72 5.97 3.87
N TYR A 141 -2.42 7.02 3.46
CA TYR A 141 -1.84 8.18 2.78
C TYR A 141 -1.48 9.31 3.75
N LEU A 142 -2.34 9.58 4.75
CA LEU A 142 -2.12 10.65 5.73
C LEU A 142 -0.77 10.54 6.45
N ALA A 143 -0.35 9.33 6.84
CA ALA A 143 0.93 9.07 7.49
C ALA A 143 2.13 9.64 6.72
N SER A 144 2.03 9.73 5.39
CA SER A 144 3.10 10.20 4.51
C SER A 144 3.64 11.57 4.90
N PHE A 145 2.74 12.49 5.21
CA PHE A 145 3.09 13.87 5.56
C PHE A 145 3.79 13.94 6.92
N TYR A 146 3.28 13.23 7.89
CA TYR A 146 3.88 13.18 9.24
C TYR A 146 5.23 12.47 9.24
N ALA A 147 5.33 11.35 8.55
CA ALA A 147 6.58 10.62 8.39
C ALA A 147 7.65 11.42 7.62
N ALA A 148 7.25 12.32 6.71
CA ALA A 148 8.16 13.20 6.00
C ALA A 148 8.93 14.12 6.94
N ASN A 149 8.31 14.60 8.02
CA ASN A 149 8.94 15.49 9.00
C ASN A 149 9.37 14.76 10.29
N GLY A 150 9.52 13.43 10.24
CA GLY A 150 10.17 12.65 11.28
C GLY A 150 9.24 12.02 12.32
N CYS A 151 7.91 12.12 12.15
CA CYS A 151 6.96 11.36 12.97
C CYS A 151 7.10 9.87 12.69
N THR A 152 6.88 9.03 13.70
CA THR A 152 7.07 7.58 13.59
C THR A 152 5.87 6.79 14.12
N ILE A 153 5.74 5.57 13.64
CA ILE A 153 4.80 4.57 14.11
C ILE A 153 5.61 3.37 14.56
N PHE A 154 5.56 3.05 15.86
CA PHE A 154 6.34 1.98 16.47
C PHE A 154 7.85 2.08 16.18
N GLY A 155 8.39 3.31 16.19
CA GLY A 155 9.77 3.60 15.80
C GLY A 155 10.01 3.36 14.31
N ASP A 156 10.73 2.30 13.96
CA ASP A 156 10.94 1.85 12.59
C ASP A 156 9.85 0.90 12.06
N GLY A 157 8.74 0.76 12.80
CA GLY A 157 7.63 -0.13 12.48
C GLY A 157 7.70 -1.49 13.19
N THR A 158 8.71 -1.74 14.01
CA THR A 158 8.96 -3.08 14.59
C THR A 158 8.86 -3.16 16.12
N ASP A 159 8.80 -2.01 16.81
CA ASP A 159 8.83 -1.93 18.28
C ASP A 159 7.56 -1.26 18.85
N ALA A 160 6.57 -2.08 19.24
CA ALA A 160 5.32 -1.62 19.83
C ALA A 160 5.54 -0.71 21.06
N SER A 161 6.65 -0.88 21.80
CA SER A 161 6.95 -0.07 22.99
C SER A 161 7.26 1.40 22.68
N LYS A 162 7.56 1.72 21.42
CA LYS A 162 7.80 3.08 20.93
C LYS A 162 6.51 3.87 20.71
N GLY A 163 5.37 3.17 20.56
CA GLY A 163 4.10 3.83 20.31
C GLY A 163 4.08 4.68 19.04
N TYR A 164 3.21 5.67 19.05
CA TYR A 164 3.07 6.65 17.98
C TYR A 164 3.74 7.96 18.38
N ASP A 165 4.59 8.52 17.52
CA ASP A 165 5.20 9.84 17.70
C ASP A 165 4.60 10.82 16.68
N PHE A 166 3.36 11.23 16.94
CA PHE A 166 2.58 12.20 16.16
C PHE A 166 2.34 13.50 16.92
N GLY A 167 3.15 13.77 17.94
CA GLY A 167 3.10 15.00 18.76
C GLY A 167 4.29 15.92 18.52
N GLY A 168 4.33 17.00 19.30
CA GLY A 168 5.43 17.95 19.31
C GLY A 168 5.49 18.86 18.08
N ASP A 169 6.55 19.67 18.02
CA ASP A 169 6.66 20.76 17.04
C ASP A 169 6.74 20.26 15.60
N ASN A 170 7.36 19.10 15.37
CA ASN A 170 7.45 18.50 14.03
C ASN A 170 6.08 18.14 13.47
N ALA A 171 5.24 17.48 14.26
CA ALA A 171 3.89 17.10 13.86
C ALA A 171 2.98 18.33 13.69
N VAL A 172 3.07 19.29 14.62
CA VAL A 172 2.32 20.56 14.54
C VAL A 172 2.65 21.34 13.27
N ALA A 173 3.92 21.39 12.86
CA ALA A 173 4.35 22.03 11.62
C ALA A 173 3.71 21.36 10.40
N VAL A 174 3.64 20.03 10.38
CA VAL A 174 2.95 19.27 9.33
C VAL A 174 1.46 19.56 9.30
N THR A 175 0.80 19.57 10.45
CA THR A 175 -0.63 19.90 10.54
C THR A 175 -0.91 21.30 9.96
N LYS A 176 -0.08 22.29 10.27
CA LYS A 176 -0.20 23.64 9.69
C LYS A 176 0.01 23.65 8.18
N TYR A 177 1.03 22.91 7.70
CA TYR A 177 1.25 22.75 6.26
C TYR A 177 0.02 22.16 5.56
N ILE A 178 -0.62 21.15 6.16
CA ILE A 178 -1.84 20.56 5.58
C ILE A 178 -2.99 21.59 5.60
N VAL A 179 -3.14 22.41 6.65
CA VAL A 179 -4.12 23.50 6.66
C VAL A 179 -3.88 24.47 5.49
N ASP A 180 -2.62 24.85 5.23
CA ASP A 180 -2.28 25.73 4.12
C ASP A 180 -2.51 25.05 2.76
N LEU A 181 -2.29 23.74 2.68
CA LEU A 181 -2.60 22.94 1.50
C LEU A 181 -4.09 22.97 1.18
N PHE A 182 -4.97 22.80 2.18
CA PHE A 182 -6.43 22.89 1.99
C PHE A 182 -6.92 24.33 1.64
N ASN A 183 -6.13 25.34 1.90
CA ASN A 183 -6.38 26.70 1.44
C ASN A 183 -5.91 26.96 0.00
N ASN A 184 -5.13 26.05 -0.59
CA ASN A 184 -4.62 26.19 -1.95
C ASN A 184 -5.71 25.78 -2.96
N LYS A 185 -6.05 26.70 -3.88
CA LYS A 185 -7.08 26.49 -4.93
C LYS A 185 -6.78 25.33 -5.89
N ASN A 186 -5.52 24.90 -5.98
CA ASN A 186 -5.05 23.82 -6.85
C ASN A 186 -4.93 22.49 -6.10
N PHE A 187 -5.22 22.48 -4.80
CA PHE A 187 -5.36 21.24 -4.05
C PHE A 187 -6.79 20.71 -4.14
N VAL A 188 -6.94 19.40 -4.28
CA VAL A 188 -8.22 18.69 -4.34
C VAL A 188 -8.18 17.55 -3.32
N MET A 189 -9.07 17.61 -2.33
CA MET A 189 -9.28 16.45 -1.44
C MET A 189 -9.87 15.31 -2.26
N ASP A 190 -9.19 14.17 -2.29
CA ASP A 190 -9.68 12.96 -2.96
C ASP A 190 -10.61 12.18 -2.02
N ASN A 191 -11.35 11.24 -2.58
CA ASN A 191 -12.06 10.24 -1.79
C ASN A 191 -11.06 9.24 -1.20
N ASN A 192 -11.46 8.56 -0.16
CA ASN A 192 -10.67 7.53 0.54
C ASN A 192 -10.06 6.47 -0.42
N ASP A 193 -10.76 6.12 -1.49
CA ASP A 193 -10.34 5.16 -2.51
C ASP A 193 -9.60 5.77 -3.72
N GLY A 194 -9.45 7.11 -3.76
CA GLY A 194 -8.82 7.83 -4.86
C GLY A 194 -9.69 7.95 -6.12
N SER A 195 -10.99 7.70 -6.01
CA SER A 195 -11.89 7.68 -7.18
C SER A 195 -12.15 9.04 -7.79
N LEU A 196 -12.14 10.11 -6.98
CA LEU A 196 -12.32 11.49 -7.47
C LEU A 196 -11.10 11.94 -8.27
N GLY A 197 -9.89 11.71 -7.76
CA GLY A 197 -8.66 12.03 -8.47
C GLY A 197 -8.55 11.29 -9.81
N LEU A 198 -8.85 9.99 -9.81
CA LEU A 198 -8.89 9.18 -11.02
C LEU A 198 -9.91 9.71 -12.06
N ALA A 199 -11.10 10.13 -11.62
CA ALA A 199 -12.10 10.73 -12.49
C ALA A 199 -11.63 12.09 -13.03
N GLY A 200 -11.03 12.90 -12.16
CA GLY A 200 -10.53 14.23 -12.50
C GLY A 200 -9.38 14.25 -13.50
N LEU A 201 -8.57 13.18 -13.58
CA LEU A 201 -7.57 13.03 -14.65
C LEU A 201 -8.21 13.01 -16.04
N LYS A 202 -9.44 12.51 -16.15
CA LYS A 202 -10.14 12.40 -17.44
C LYS A 202 -10.63 13.74 -17.99
N ASP A 203 -11.12 14.61 -17.14
CA ASP A 203 -11.71 15.90 -17.53
C ASP A 203 -10.77 17.09 -17.29
N GLY A 204 -9.58 16.85 -16.73
CA GLY A 204 -8.58 17.87 -16.42
C GLY A 204 -8.88 18.66 -15.14
N SER A 205 -9.86 18.26 -14.34
CA SER A 205 -10.10 18.84 -13.00
C SER A 205 -9.06 18.39 -11.96
N VAL A 206 -8.27 17.36 -12.26
CA VAL A 206 -7.07 16.91 -11.55
C VAL A 206 -5.98 16.65 -12.59
N ASN A 207 -4.74 16.98 -12.28
CA ASN A 207 -3.59 16.77 -13.15
C ASN A 207 -2.50 15.88 -12.55
N ALA A 208 -2.55 15.65 -11.25
CA ALA A 208 -1.76 14.63 -10.56
C ALA A 208 -2.56 13.96 -9.44
N TYR A 209 -2.26 12.68 -9.21
CA TYR A 209 -3.06 11.79 -8.39
C TYR A 209 -2.18 10.71 -7.78
N PHE A 210 -2.41 10.40 -6.52
CA PHE A 210 -1.62 9.43 -5.78
C PHE A 210 -2.41 8.14 -5.59
N ASN A 211 -1.85 7.02 -6.08
CA ASN A 211 -2.47 5.70 -5.91
C ASN A 211 -1.47 4.60 -6.27
N GLY A 212 -1.88 3.35 -6.13
CA GLY A 212 -1.04 2.20 -6.48
C GLY A 212 -1.13 1.79 -7.94
N ASN A 213 -0.27 0.85 -8.31
CA ASN A 213 -0.18 0.30 -9.67
C ASN A 213 -1.45 -0.43 -10.13
N TRP A 214 -2.34 -0.82 -9.22
CA TRP A 214 -3.64 -1.43 -9.54
C TRP A 214 -4.58 -0.51 -10.35
N ASN A 215 -4.31 0.80 -10.37
CA ASN A 215 -5.10 1.76 -11.14
C ASN A 215 -4.46 2.15 -12.48
N TYR A 216 -3.29 1.59 -12.85
CA TYR A 216 -2.57 1.96 -14.06
C TYR A 216 -3.44 1.90 -15.33
N ASP A 217 -4.16 0.81 -15.57
CA ASP A 217 -5.03 0.65 -16.74
C ASP A 217 -6.12 1.74 -16.81
N ALA A 218 -6.67 2.11 -15.66
CA ALA A 218 -7.70 3.14 -15.59
C ALA A 218 -7.12 4.55 -15.83
N VAL A 219 -5.91 4.82 -15.34
CA VAL A 219 -5.18 6.08 -15.60
C VAL A 219 -4.84 6.19 -17.09
N VAL A 220 -4.29 5.15 -17.70
CA VAL A 220 -4.01 5.10 -19.14
C VAL A 220 -5.28 5.34 -19.95
N LYS A 221 -6.38 4.73 -19.57
CA LYS A 221 -7.68 4.93 -20.24
C LYS A 221 -8.17 6.39 -20.15
N ASN A 222 -7.88 7.09 -19.06
CA ASN A 222 -8.34 8.46 -18.83
C ASN A 222 -7.44 9.49 -19.51
N LEU A 223 -6.13 9.32 -19.50
CA LEU A 223 -5.15 10.29 -20.02
C LEU A 223 -4.67 10.00 -21.46
N GLY A 224 -4.69 8.72 -21.89
CA GLY A 224 -3.91 8.21 -23.00
C GLY A 224 -2.47 7.89 -22.58
N GLU A 225 -1.95 6.75 -23.03
CA GLU A 225 -0.66 6.19 -22.58
C GLU A 225 0.51 7.19 -22.74
N GLU A 226 0.53 7.94 -23.85
CA GLU A 226 1.55 8.94 -24.16
C GLU A 226 1.58 10.12 -23.17
N ASN A 227 0.46 10.41 -22.52
CA ASN A 227 0.31 11.52 -21.57
C ASN A 227 0.51 11.09 -20.11
N VAL A 228 0.55 9.78 -19.84
CA VAL A 228 0.75 9.29 -18.47
C VAL A 228 2.19 9.46 -18.04
N GLY A 229 2.41 10.25 -17.01
CA GLY A 229 3.62 10.28 -16.23
C GLY A 229 3.45 9.48 -14.95
N VAL A 230 4.52 8.84 -14.50
CA VAL A 230 4.63 8.17 -13.21
C VAL A 230 5.89 8.63 -12.51
N ALA A 231 5.83 8.85 -11.21
CA ALA A 231 6.97 9.28 -10.41
C ALA A 231 6.87 8.72 -8.98
N ALA A 232 8.00 8.65 -8.28
CA ALA A 232 8.02 8.48 -6.84
C ALA A 232 7.37 9.70 -6.16
N LEU A 233 7.39 9.75 -4.83
CA LEU A 233 6.73 10.80 -4.09
C LEU A 233 7.52 12.11 -4.11
N PRO A 234 6.84 13.26 -4.19
CA PRO A 234 7.49 14.58 -4.15
C PRO A 234 7.96 14.93 -2.73
N THR A 235 8.76 15.98 -2.64
CA THR A 235 9.01 16.68 -1.38
C THR A 235 7.90 17.67 -1.08
N ILE A 236 7.77 18.06 0.20
CA ILE A 236 6.97 19.18 0.71
C ILE A 236 7.88 20.14 1.47
N ASN A 237 7.59 21.43 1.46
CA ASN A 237 8.37 22.41 2.20
C ASN A 237 7.68 22.75 3.53
N VAL A 238 8.17 22.17 4.62
CA VAL A 238 7.66 22.40 5.98
C VAL A 238 8.60 23.36 6.70
N ASP A 239 8.13 24.56 7.02
CA ASP A 239 8.90 25.61 7.70
C ASP A 239 10.28 25.89 7.06
N GLY A 240 10.34 25.91 5.72
CA GLY A 240 11.56 26.19 4.95
C GLY A 240 12.48 24.98 4.78
N LYS A 241 12.09 23.81 5.21
CA LYS A 241 12.82 22.54 5.05
C LYS A 241 12.09 21.63 4.06
N ASP A 242 12.82 21.16 3.05
CA ASP A 242 12.31 20.15 2.14
C ASP A 242 12.25 18.79 2.83
N CYS A 243 11.05 18.23 2.93
CA CYS A 243 10.74 16.98 3.59
C CYS A 243 10.23 15.99 2.55
N GLN A 244 10.86 14.82 2.43
CA GLN A 244 10.46 13.79 1.49
C GLN A 244 9.19 13.07 1.97
N LEU A 245 8.09 13.13 1.20
CA LEU A 245 6.91 12.29 1.46
C LEU A 245 7.29 10.81 1.44
N LYS A 246 6.67 10.02 2.32
CA LYS A 246 7.00 8.60 2.50
C LYS A 246 5.73 7.76 2.52
N ALA A 247 5.67 6.76 1.64
CA ALA A 247 4.59 5.78 1.65
C ALA A 247 4.91 4.60 2.58
N PHE A 248 3.88 3.97 3.12
CA PHE A 248 4.05 2.64 3.66
C PHE A 248 4.53 1.69 2.56
N LEU A 249 5.53 0.88 2.89
CA LEU A 249 6.00 -0.22 2.06
C LEU A 249 5.72 -1.54 2.77
N GLY A 250 4.84 -2.31 2.19
CA GLY A 250 4.48 -3.64 2.62
C GLY A 250 4.50 -4.63 1.47
N SER A 251 3.88 -5.77 1.68
CA SER A 251 3.63 -6.78 0.66
C SER A 251 2.16 -7.16 0.60
N LYS A 252 1.76 -7.71 -0.54
CA LYS A 252 0.61 -8.60 -0.63
C LYS A 252 1.15 -10.02 -0.69
N ALA A 253 0.56 -10.89 0.09
CA ALA A 253 1.02 -12.26 0.27
C ALA A 253 -0.09 -13.27 0.01
N ILE A 254 0.31 -14.48 -0.29
CA ILE A 254 -0.56 -15.62 -0.51
C ILE A 254 -0.48 -16.48 0.73
N GLY A 255 -1.59 -16.59 1.45
CA GLY A 255 -1.75 -17.39 2.66
C GLY A 255 -2.52 -18.68 2.39
N VAL A 256 -2.36 -19.64 3.29
CA VAL A 256 -3.06 -20.93 3.27
C VAL A 256 -3.91 -21.04 4.52
N ASN A 257 -5.18 -21.40 4.34
CA ASN A 257 -6.11 -21.63 5.43
C ASN A 257 -5.80 -22.94 6.14
N PRO A 258 -5.61 -22.97 7.47
CA PRO A 258 -5.34 -24.21 8.21
C PRO A 258 -6.51 -25.21 8.16
N ASN A 259 -7.72 -24.76 7.83
CA ASN A 259 -8.89 -25.65 7.65
C ASN A 259 -8.94 -26.33 6.27
N CYS A 260 -8.03 -25.98 5.35
CA CYS A 260 -7.90 -26.66 4.07
C CYS A 260 -7.62 -28.17 4.27
N LYS A 261 -8.36 -29.01 3.55
CA LYS A 261 -8.24 -30.48 3.66
C LYS A 261 -6.95 -31.00 3.03
N ASN A 262 -6.42 -30.30 2.03
CA ASN A 262 -5.24 -30.71 1.26
C ASN A 262 -4.10 -29.70 1.45
N GLN A 263 -3.59 -29.61 2.69
CA GLN A 263 -2.56 -28.63 3.08
C GLN A 263 -1.32 -28.66 2.17
N GLU A 264 -0.86 -29.83 1.77
CA GLU A 264 0.31 -29.96 0.89
C GLU A 264 0.06 -29.29 -0.46
N VAL A 265 -1.08 -29.56 -1.08
CA VAL A 265 -1.45 -28.99 -2.38
C VAL A 265 -1.63 -27.46 -2.27
N ALA A 266 -2.28 -26.99 -1.21
CA ALA A 266 -2.50 -25.57 -0.97
C ALA A 266 -1.19 -24.80 -0.74
N VAL A 267 -0.25 -25.36 0.02
CA VAL A 267 1.09 -24.75 0.24
C VAL A 267 1.88 -24.70 -1.07
N LYS A 268 1.85 -25.77 -1.87
CA LYS A 268 2.54 -25.81 -3.17
C LYS A 268 1.91 -24.81 -4.16
N LEU A 269 0.58 -24.68 -4.15
CA LEU A 269 -0.11 -23.66 -4.97
C LEU A 269 0.28 -22.24 -4.53
N ALA A 270 0.33 -21.97 -3.23
CA ALA A 270 0.75 -20.67 -2.73
C ALA A 270 2.20 -20.32 -3.14
N ALA A 271 3.12 -21.30 -3.05
CA ALA A 271 4.50 -21.15 -3.50
C ALA A 271 4.59 -20.95 -5.02
N TYR A 272 3.80 -21.68 -5.80
CA TYR A 272 3.73 -21.56 -7.27
C TYR A 272 3.24 -20.15 -7.67
N LEU A 273 2.15 -19.69 -7.11
CA LEU A 273 1.58 -18.36 -7.40
C LEU A 273 2.53 -17.20 -6.99
N GLY A 274 3.38 -17.43 -6.00
CA GLY A 274 4.44 -16.50 -5.61
C GLY A 274 5.79 -16.75 -6.30
N SER A 275 5.86 -17.67 -7.26
CA SER A 275 7.10 -17.99 -7.98
C SER A 275 7.58 -16.84 -8.89
N GLU A 276 8.84 -16.89 -9.30
CA GLU A 276 9.43 -15.91 -10.21
C GLU A 276 8.62 -15.80 -11.49
N ASP A 277 8.27 -16.93 -12.13
CA ASP A 277 7.51 -16.95 -13.38
C ASP A 277 6.09 -16.41 -13.21
N ALA A 278 5.39 -16.77 -12.13
CA ALA A 278 4.05 -16.28 -11.86
C ALA A 278 4.04 -14.77 -11.56
N GLN A 279 5.06 -14.25 -10.85
CA GLN A 279 5.22 -12.82 -10.60
C GLN A 279 5.55 -12.06 -11.89
N LEU A 280 6.40 -12.60 -12.77
CA LEU A 280 6.71 -11.98 -14.07
C LEU A 280 5.46 -11.88 -14.93
N LYS A 281 4.68 -12.95 -15.07
CA LYS A 281 3.40 -12.92 -15.78
C LYS A 281 2.40 -11.95 -15.17
N HIS A 282 2.37 -11.82 -13.83
CA HIS A 282 1.52 -10.85 -13.14
C HIS A 282 1.92 -9.41 -13.49
N PHE A 283 3.23 -9.15 -13.53
CA PHE A 283 3.77 -7.86 -13.96
C PHE A 283 3.41 -7.56 -15.42
N GLU A 284 3.63 -8.48 -16.35
CA GLU A 284 3.32 -8.31 -17.78
C GLU A 284 1.83 -7.98 -17.99
N LEU A 285 0.94 -8.70 -17.30
CA LEU A 285 -0.51 -8.56 -17.44
C LEU A 285 -1.10 -7.36 -16.70
N ARG A 286 -0.51 -6.96 -15.57
CA ARG A 286 -1.15 -6.08 -14.60
C ARG A 286 -0.26 -4.96 -14.08
N LYS A 287 1.00 -4.88 -14.49
CA LYS A 287 2.00 -3.95 -13.93
C LYS A 287 2.14 -4.06 -12.40
N GLN A 288 1.84 -5.23 -11.84
CA GLN A 288 2.08 -5.50 -10.41
C GLN A 288 3.57 -5.71 -10.19
N ALA A 289 4.20 -4.83 -9.39
CA ALA A 289 5.64 -4.89 -9.18
C ALA A 289 6.05 -6.20 -8.50
N PRO A 290 6.92 -7.01 -9.11
CA PRO A 290 7.40 -8.23 -8.50
C PRO A 290 8.29 -7.93 -7.29
N VAL A 291 8.29 -8.85 -6.33
CA VAL A 291 9.14 -8.78 -5.12
C VAL A 291 10.24 -9.84 -5.12
N ASN A 292 10.20 -10.78 -6.05
CA ASN A 292 11.29 -11.71 -6.27
C ASN A 292 12.55 -10.96 -6.74
N THR A 293 13.64 -11.12 -5.99
CA THR A 293 14.88 -10.36 -6.21
C THR A 293 15.54 -10.63 -7.57
N ASN A 294 15.33 -11.81 -8.16
CA ASN A 294 15.83 -12.12 -9.50
C ASN A 294 15.20 -11.24 -10.57
N LEU A 295 13.94 -10.86 -10.39
CA LEU A 295 13.21 -10.05 -11.38
C LEU A 295 13.65 -8.59 -11.41
N ALA A 296 14.38 -8.11 -10.41
CA ALA A 296 14.94 -6.76 -10.43
C ALA A 296 15.88 -6.51 -11.63
N SER A 297 16.53 -7.56 -12.14
CA SER A 297 17.40 -7.50 -13.31
C SER A 297 16.72 -7.92 -14.62
N ASN A 298 15.44 -8.30 -14.58
CA ASN A 298 14.68 -8.62 -15.78
C ASN A 298 14.54 -7.37 -16.66
N GLU A 299 14.82 -7.51 -17.97
CA GLU A 299 14.91 -6.36 -18.88
C GLU A 299 13.59 -5.60 -19.03
N GLU A 300 12.46 -6.31 -19.02
CA GLU A 300 11.13 -5.70 -19.14
C GLU A 300 10.73 -4.98 -17.87
N VAL A 301 11.01 -5.58 -16.70
CA VAL A 301 10.75 -4.95 -15.40
C VAL A 301 11.63 -3.71 -15.21
N ALA A 302 12.93 -3.81 -15.52
CA ALA A 302 13.89 -2.72 -15.34
C ALA A 302 13.63 -1.51 -16.24
N LYS A 303 13.00 -1.68 -17.40
CA LYS A 303 12.65 -0.60 -18.34
C LYS A 303 11.26 -0.01 -18.10
N ASP A 304 10.43 -0.65 -17.28
CA ASP A 304 9.07 -0.21 -17.04
C ASP A 304 9.04 1.00 -16.09
N ALA A 305 8.31 2.04 -16.49
CA ALA A 305 8.24 3.28 -15.74
C ALA A 305 7.53 3.12 -14.37
N VAL A 306 6.51 2.27 -14.29
CA VAL A 306 5.79 1.97 -13.04
C VAL A 306 6.69 1.20 -12.09
N ALA A 307 7.38 0.16 -12.57
CA ALA A 307 8.32 -0.61 -11.77
C ALA A 307 9.47 0.28 -11.26
N SER A 308 9.99 1.17 -12.11
CA SER A 308 11.02 2.14 -11.73
C SER A 308 10.54 3.13 -10.65
N ALA A 309 9.30 3.66 -10.78
CA ALA A 309 8.72 4.55 -9.77
C ALA A 309 8.55 3.82 -8.43
N LEU A 310 8.04 2.60 -8.44
CA LEU A 310 7.87 1.77 -7.23
C LEU A 310 9.20 1.39 -6.58
N ALA A 311 10.23 1.06 -7.38
CA ALA A 311 11.56 0.81 -6.87
C ALA A 311 12.18 2.06 -6.21
N ASN A 312 11.93 3.24 -6.79
CA ASN A 312 12.35 4.50 -6.20
C ASN A 312 11.59 4.83 -4.90
N VAL A 313 10.27 4.57 -4.85
CA VAL A 313 9.50 4.68 -3.60
C VAL A 313 10.11 3.78 -2.53
N ALA A 314 10.33 2.52 -2.84
CA ALA A 314 10.90 1.55 -1.89
C ALA A 314 12.28 1.98 -1.36
N ALA A 315 13.14 2.51 -2.23
CA ALA A 315 14.51 2.88 -1.85
C ALA A 315 14.61 4.22 -1.11
N ASN A 316 13.78 5.22 -1.47
CA ASN A 316 14.00 6.61 -1.06
C ASN A 316 12.80 7.26 -0.38
N CYS A 317 11.59 6.73 -0.55
CA CYS A 317 10.33 7.38 -0.17
C CYS A 317 9.42 6.44 0.63
N SER A 318 9.97 5.52 1.43
CA SER A 318 9.16 4.56 2.17
C SER A 318 9.42 4.54 3.67
N ILE A 319 8.42 4.08 4.39
CA ILE A 319 8.48 3.58 5.77
C ILE A 319 7.96 2.15 5.78
N ALA A 320 8.45 1.32 6.67
CA ALA A 320 7.94 -0.04 6.81
C ALA A 320 6.44 -0.02 7.19
N GLN A 321 5.64 -0.82 6.51
CA GLN A 321 4.27 -1.12 6.94
C GLN A 321 4.37 -2.03 8.18
N PRO A 322 3.99 -1.56 9.38
CA PRO A 322 4.05 -2.40 10.57
C PRO A 322 3.20 -3.66 10.42
N ILE A 323 3.72 -4.76 10.95
CA ILE A 323 2.93 -5.99 11.17
C ILE A 323 2.24 -5.98 12.55
N ILE A 324 2.62 -5.03 13.41
CA ILE A 324 1.94 -4.74 14.67
C ILE A 324 0.58 -4.15 14.35
N PRO A 325 -0.52 -4.64 14.97
CA PRO A 325 -1.86 -4.11 14.70
C PRO A 325 -1.95 -2.61 14.93
N MET A 326 -2.51 -1.89 13.96
CA MET A 326 -2.61 -0.43 13.94
C MET A 326 -4.06 0.06 13.96
N GLN A 327 -5.00 -0.73 14.48
CA GLN A 327 -6.43 -0.39 14.39
C GLN A 327 -6.74 1.00 14.97
N ALA A 328 -6.13 1.35 16.10
CA ALA A 328 -6.30 2.68 16.71
C ALA A 328 -5.86 3.83 15.79
N TYR A 329 -4.81 3.60 14.98
CA TYR A 329 -4.36 4.57 14.00
C TYR A 329 -5.38 4.68 12.84
N TRP A 330 -5.84 3.57 12.29
CA TRP A 330 -6.82 3.60 11.20
C TRP A 330 -8.12 4.30 11.61
N ASP A 331 -8.62 4.01 12.81
CA ASP A 331 -9.86 4.60 13.36
C ASP A 331 -9.72 6.11 13.62
N ALA A 332 -8.54 6.57 14.02
CA ALA A 332 -8.29 7.99 14.32
C ALA A 332 -7.92 8.81 13.07
N ALA A 333 -7.22 8.22 12.10
CA ALA A 333 -6.68 8.92 10.95
C ALA A 333 -7.75 9.45 10.00
N THR A 334 -8.82 8.68 9.74
CA THR A 334 -9.92 9.10 8.86
C THR A 334 -10.63 10.36 9.38
N PRO A 335 -11.19 10.39 10.60
CA PRO A 335 -11.85 11.60 11.09
C PRO A 335 -10.87 12.77 11.28
N PHE A 336 -9.60 12.51 11.54
CA PHE A 336 -8.60 13.57 11.60
C PHE A 336 -8.32 14.18 10.22
N GLY A 337 -8.23 13.34 9.17
CA GLY A 337 -8.09 13.81 7.79
C GLY A 337 -9.30 14.59 7.29
N ASP A 338 -10.51 14.13 7.61
CA ASP A 338 -11.77 14.85 7.30
C ASP A 338 -11.85 16.22 7.96
N ALA A 339 -11.27 16.36 9.14
CA ALA A 339 -11.29 17.62 9.89
C ALA A 339 -10.51 18.77 9.23
N PHE A 340 -9.69 18.51 8.20
CA PHE A 340 -9.07 19.58 7.41
C PHE A 340 -10.04 20.22 6.41
N VAL A 341 -11.16 19.58 6.09
CA VAL A 341 -12.13 20.09 5.12
C VAL A 341 -12.83 21.34 5.68
N HIS A 342 -12.94 22.37 4.83
CA HIS A 342 -13.61 23.62 5.23
C HIS A 342 -15.06 23.39 5.64
N GLY A 343 -15.41 23.83 6.84
CA GLY A 343 -16.74 23.68 7.42
C GLY A 343 -17.02 22.31 8.03
N ALA A 344 -16.01 21.43 8.11
CA ALA A 344 -16.14 20.16 8.82
C ALA A 344 -16.38 20.38 10.32
N GLU A 345 -17.09 19.45 10.97
CA GLU A 345 -17.22 19.45 12.43
C GLU A 345 -15.84 19.27 13.08
N GLY A 346 -15.51 20.15 14.01
CA GLY A 346 -14.19 20.15 14.64
C GLY A 346 -13.04 20.56 13.73
N GLN A 347 -13.32 21.34 12.67
CA GLN A 347 -12.35 21.75 11.66
C GLN A 347 -10.98 22.12 12.24
N ILE A 348 -9.92 21.59 11.63
CA ILE A 348 -8.53 21.94 11.93
C ILE A 348 -8.19 23.24 11.20
N THR A 349 -7.66 24.19 11.93
CA THR A 349 -7.24 25.51 11.44
C THR A 349 -5.83 25.81 11.94
N ALA A 350 -5.20 26.86 11.42
CA ALA A 350 -3.88 27.28 11.89
C ALA A 350 -3.87 27.60 13.41
N ASP A 351 -4.98 28.13 13.95
CA ASP A 351 -5.09 28.54 15.36
C ASP A 351 -5.19 27.33 16.32
N ASN A 352 -5.87 26.25 15.92
CA ASN A 352 -6.05 25.06 16.75
C ASN A 352 -5.17 23.85 16.34
N ALA A 353 -4.32 24.00 15.34
CA ALA A 353 -3.47 22.93 14.80
C ALA A 353 -2.66 22.22 15.90
N LYS A 354 -2.08 22.97 16.83
CA LYS A 354 -1.33 22.38 17.94
C LYS A 354 -2.21 21.52 18.83
N GLU A 355 -3.35 22.06 19.28
CA GLU A 355 -4.29 21.35 20.15
C GLU A 355 -4.77 20.04 19.47
N LYS A 356 -5.16 20.11 18.19
CA LYS A 356 -5.66 18.96 17.45
C LYS A 356 -4.59 17.90 17.22
N THR A 357 -3.36 18.30 16.91
CA THR A 357 -2.23 17.39 16.73
C THR A 357 -1.87 16.67 18.03
N GLU A 358 -1.77 17.39 19.14
CA GLU A 358 -1.48 16.79 20.45
C GLU A 358 -2.62 15.85 20.91
N ALA A 359 -3.87 16.21 20.64
CA ALA A 359 -5.02 15.37 20.94
C ALA A 359 -5.00 14.05 20.12
N LEU A 360 -4.62 14.11 18.83
CA LEU A 360 -4.42 12.90 18.02
C LEU A 360 -3.34 12.01 18.64
N ASN A 361 -2.17 12.57 18.94
CA ASN A 361 -1.07 11.82 19.53
C ASN A 361 -1.44 11.17 20.88
N GLU A 362 -2.19 11.88 21.72
CA GLU A 362 -2.68 11.36 23.00
C GLU A 362 -3.69 10.22 22.79
N GLN A 363 -4.64 10.38 21.86
CA GLN A 363 -5.60 9.34 21.49
C GLN A 363 -4.92 8.06 21.00
N LEU A 364 -3.93 8.17 20.09
CA LEU A 364 -3.21 7.04 19.54
C LEU A 364 -2.45 6.25 20.61
N ASN A 365 -1.82 6.94 21.56
CA ASN A 365 -1.01 6.29 22.59
C ASN A 365 -1.83 5.79 23.78
N SER A 366 -3.01 6.36 24.06
CA SER A 366 -3.88 5.86 25.13
C SER A 366 -4.40 4.46 24.84
N SER A 367 -4.64 4.13 23.57
CA SER A 367 -5.08 2.80 23.13
C SER A 367 -4.04 1.69 23.26
N LEU A 368 -2.76 2.04 23.46
CA LEU A 368 -1.68 1.07 23.65
C LEU A 368 -1.52 0.64 25.12
N THR A 369 -2.20 1.31 26.03
CA THR A 369 -2.10 1.09 27.49
C THR A 369 -3.29 0.32 28.06
N GLU A 370 -4.32 0.04 27.25
CA GLU A 370 -5.47 -0.79 27.57
C GLU A 370 -5.28 -2.24 27.12
#